data_7418f26587c78fa039ca43b4499ac74a
#
_entry.id   7418f26587c78fa039ca43b4499ac74a
#
_cell.length_a   1.000
_cell.length_b   1.000
_cell.length_c   1.000
_cell.angle_alpha   90.00
_cell.angle_beta   90.00
_cell.angle_gamma   90.00
#
_symmetry.space_group_name_H-M   'P 1'
#
loop_
_entity.id
_entity.type
_entity.pdbx_description
1 polymer ?
#
loop_
_entity_poly.entity_id
_entity_poly.type
_entity_poly.pdbx_seq_one_letter_code
_entity_poly.pdbx_strand_id
1 'polypeptide(L)'
;MATNAQYTKNARQASVTVNTANTNRDGTGSMQIAWTAPAFTSDINPGGSRIERVLLQATGTTTAGMIRLFVSSDAAANTAANTFLYEEIPVTAAAPSTTISAWAASLQAVTYQTLFPIILGPGCTLRVATANAESFVVTVMGGDY
;
A
#
# COMPACT_ATOMS: atom_id res chain seq x y z
N MET A 1 -24.82 25.24 -7.16
CA MET A 1 -23.42 25.42 -6.77
C MET A 1 -22.62 24.29 -7.38
N ALA A 2 -21.61 24.61 -8.17
CA ALA A 2 -20.69 23.59 -8.65
C ALA A 2 -19.87 23.10 -7.43
N THR A 3 -20.07 21.85 -7.04
CA THR A 3 -19.17 21.21 -6.08
C THR A 3 -17.84 21.03 -6.79
N ASN A 4 -16.85 21.84 -6.41
CA ASN A 4 -15.48 21.60 -6.86
C ASN A 4 -15.11 20.15 -6.50
N ALA A 5 -14.60 19.42 -7.48
CA ALA A 5 -14.02 18.12 -7.22
C ALA A 5 -13.01 18.28 -6.07
N GLN A 6 -13.24 17.56 -4.98
CA GLN A 6 -12.40 17.69 -3.80
C GLN A 6 -11.07 16.97 -4.09
N TYR A 7 -10.09 17.76 -4.51
CA TYR A 7 -8.71 17.31 -4.56
C TYR A 7 -8.16 17.20 -3.14
N THR A 8 -7.22 16.29 -2.94
CA THR A 8 -6.53 16.16 -1.65
C THR A 8 -5.92 17.50 -1.24
N LYS A 9 -6.12 17.89 0.02
CA LYS A 9 -5.55 19.14 0.57
C LYS A 9 -4.04 19.06 0.72
N ASN A 10 -3.56 17.90 1.17
CA ASN A 10 -2.17 17.68 1.54
C ASN A 10 -1.58 16.53 0.72
N ALA A 11 -0.79 16.85 -0.29
CA ALA A 11 0.00 15.83 -0.98
C ALA A 11 1.05 15.25 -0.02
N ARG A 12 1.18 13.92 -0.02
CA ARG A 12 2.05 13.22 0.91
C ARG A 12 2.67 11.99 0.27
N GLN A 13 3.83 11.60 0.77
CA GLN A 13 4.51 10.35 0.44
C GLN A 13 4.89 9.64 1.74
N ALA A 14 4.78 8.33 1.75
CA ALA A 14 5.22 7.47 2.85
C ALA A 14 5.97 6.27 2.29
N SER A 15 6.94 5.77 3.06
CA SER A 15 7.69 4.56 2.69
C SER A 15 7.82 3.64 3.90
N VAL A 16 7.74 2.33 3.65
CA VAL A 16 7.92 1.29 4.66
C VAL A 16 8.73 0.13 4.08
N THR A 17 9.50 -0.52 4.92
CA THR A 17 10.21 -1.75 4.55
C THR A 17 9.40 -2.96 5.00
N VAL A 18 9.21 -3.92 4.11
CA VAL A 18 8.54 -5.19 4.35
C VAL A 18 9.56 -6.31 4.13
N ASN A 19 9.78 -7.14 5.16
CA ASN A 19 10.80 -8.20 5.14
C ASN A 19 10.42 -9.45 5.93
N THR A 20 9.22 -9.51 6.46
CA THR A 20 8.74 -10.66 7.23
C THR A 20 7.74 -11.44 6.39
N ALA A 21 7.97 -12.72 6.19
CA ALA A 21 7.10 -13.57 5.40
C ALA A 21 5.69 -13.69 6.01
N ASN A 22 4.69 -13.51 5.16
CA ASN A 22 3.29 -13.74 5.47
C ASN A 22 2.58 -14.23 4.22
N THR A 23 2.13 -15.46 4.21
CA THR A 23 1.42 -16.08 3.09
C THR A 23 -0.09 -16.01 3.20
N ASN A 24 -0.62 -15.47 4.29
CA ASN A 24 -2.05 -15.39 4.56
C ASN A 24 -2.75 -14.36 3.65
N ARG A 25 -3.99 -14.66 3.30
CA ARG A 25 -4.88 -13.80 2.49
C ARG A 25 -6.07 -13.29 3.28
N ASP A 26 -6.24 -13.77 4.51
CA ASP A 26 -7.40 -13.53 5.37
C ASP A 26 -7.23 -12.33 6.32
N GLY A 27 -6.21 -11.51 6.12
CA GLY A 27 -5.92 -10.37 6.99
C GLY A 27 -5.18 -10.73 8.27
N THR A 28 -4.73 -11.97 8.43
CA THR A 28 -3.90 -12.40 9.56
C THR A 28 -2.41 -12.34 9.23
N GLY A 29 -1.57 -12.51 10.25
CA GLY A 29 -0.12 -12.57 10.12
C GLY A 29 0.54 -11.20 10.12
N SER A 30 1.84 -11.18 9.83
CA SER A 30 2.65 -9.96 9.87
C SER A 30 2.40 -9.10 8.63
N MET A 31 2.02 -7.86 8.85
CA MET A 31 1.85 -6.83 7.83
C MET A 31 2.46 -5.52 8.29
N GLN A 32 2.96 -4.73 7.36
CA GLN A 32 3.43 -3.37 7.64
C GLN A 32 2.39 -2.35 7.21
N ILE A 33 2.18 -1.31 8.00
CA ILE A 33 1.31 -0.19 7.65
C ILE A 33 2.09 0.73 6.71
N ALA A 34 1.69 0.78 5.45
CA ALA A 34 2.31 1.63 4.45
C ALA A 34 1.68 3.05 4.41
N TRP A 35 0.42 3.17 4.84
CA TRP A 35 -0.29 4.44 4.89
C TRP A 35 -1.40 4.40 5.94
N THR A 36 -1.53 5.48 6.70
CA THR A 36 -2.65 5.70 7.60
C THR A 36 -3.38 6.96 7.16
N ALA A 37 -4.65 6.83 6.81
CA ALA A 37 -5.50 7.97 6.51
C ALA A 37 -5.83 8.74 7.79
N PRO A 38 -5.87 10.09 7.77
CA PRO A 38 -6.30 10.87 8.91
C PRO A 38 -7.70 10.46 9.39
N ALA A 39 -7.89 10.46 10.70
CA ALA A 39 -9.21 10.25 11.28
C ALA A 39 -10.12 11.48 11.02
N PHE A 40 -11.42 11.26 11.04
CA PHE A 40 -12.39 12.36 11.03
C PHE A 40 -12.22 13.19 12.32
N THR A 41 -12.12 14.49 12.18
CA THR A 41 -12.07 15.42 13.31
C THR A 41 -13.16 16.48 13.26
N SER A 42 -13.58 16.90 12.07
CA SER A 42 -14.65 17.89 11.85
C SER A 42 -15.05 17.92 10.38
N ASP A 43 -16.14 18.62 10.05
CA ASP A 43 -16.58 18.80 8.67
C ASP A 43 -15.55 19.56 7.79
N ILE A 44 -14.65 20.32 8.43
CA ILE A 44 -13.54 21.01 7.74
C ILE A 44 -12.37 20.04 7.49
N ASN A 45 -12.21 19.04 8.36
CA ASN A 45 -11.23 17.97 8.25
C ASN A 45 -11.94 16.61 8.27
N PRO A 46 -12.52 16.20 7.15
CA PRO A 46 -13.32 14.97 7.07
C PRO A 46 -12.47 13.70 7.24
N GLY A 47 -11.14 13.82 7.16
CA GLY A 47 -10.24 12.67 7.20
C GLY A 47 -10.29 11.85 5.91
N GLY A 48 -9.54 10.77 5.90
CA GLY A 48 -9.43 9.92 4.71
C GLY A 48 -8.27 10.33 3.80
N SER A 49 -7.96 9.47 2.84
CA SER A 49 -6.86 9.67 1.90
C SER A 49 -7.20 9.13 0.52
N ARG A 50 -6.54 9.70 -0.49
CA ARG A 50 -6.53 9.20 -1.85
C ARG A 50 -5.12 8.80 -2.23
N ILE A 51 -4.90 7.54 -2.53
CA ILE A 51 -3.62 6.99 -2.95
C ILE A 51 -3.62 6.89 -4.48
N GLU A 52 -2.65 7.55 -5.09
CA GLU A 52 -2.52 7.61 -6.55
C GLU A 52 -1.54 6.57 -7.08
N ARG A 53 -0.53 6.22 -6.28
CA ARG A 53 0.54 5.34 -6.70
C ARG A 53 1.16 4.58 -5.55
N VAL A 54 1.49 3.32 -5.81
CA VAL A 54 2.32 2.49 -4.93
C VAL A 54 3.51 1.98 -5.73
N LEU A 55 4.72 2.25 -5.26
CA LEU A 55 5.96 1.73 -5.80
C LEU A 55 6.45 0.60 -4.90
N LEU A 56 6.80 -0.51 -5.51
CA LEU A 56 7.36 -1.69 -4.86
C LEU A 56 8.76 -1.91 -5.41
N GLN A 57 9.76 -1.98 -4.56
CA GLN A 57 11.15 -2.19 -4.99
C GLN A 57 11.87 -3.14 -4.05
N ALA A 58 12.41 -4.20 -4.60
CA ALA A 58 13.29 -5.11 -3.85
C ALA A 58 14.63 -4.43 -3.56
N THR A 59 15.19 -4.67 -2.38
CA THR A 59 16.50 -4.17 -1.98
C THR A 59 17.63 -5.17 -2.21
N GLY A 60 17.31 -6.38 -2.65
CA GLY A 60 18.26 -7.47 -2.90
C GLY A 60 17.68 -8.51 -3.84
N THR A 61 18.25 -9.69 -3.77
CA THR A 61 17.80 -10.86 -4.55
C THR A 61 16.38 -11.24 -4.15
N THR A 62 15.57 -11.56 -5.16
CA THR A 62 14.22 -12.07 -4.99
C THR A 62 14.06 -13.46 -5.56
N THR A 63 13.14 -14.23 -5.00
CA THR A 63 12.63 -15.48 -5.53
C THR A 63 11.17 -15.29 -5.96
N ALA A 64 10.61 -16.25 -6.69
CA ALA A 64 9.21 -16.18 -7.07
C ALA A 64 8.29 -16.17 -5.83
N GLY A 65 7.40 -15.19 -5.77
CA GLY A 65 6.52 -14.98 -4.62
C GLY A 65 5.43 -13.96 -4.92
N MET A 66 4.84 -13.40 -3.85
CA MET A 66 3.77 -12.41 -3.92
C MET A 66 4.00 -11.29 -2.92
N ILE A 67 3.73 -10.07 -3.34
CA ILE A 67 3.43 -8.96 -2.43
C ILE A 67 1.92 -8.79 -2.39
N ARG A 68 1.36 -8.59 -1.20
CA ARG A 68 -0.08 -8.40 -0.98
C ARG A 68 -0.34 -7.04 -0.39
N LEU A 69 -1.32 -6.35 -0.97
CA LEU A 69 -1.86 -5.13 -0.41
C LEU A 69 -3.19 -5.46 0.29
N PHE A 70 -3.36 -4.91 1.48
CA PHE A 70 -4.57 -5.01 2.27
C PHE A 70 -5.08 -3.62 2.62
N VAL A 71 -6.39 -3.48 2.67
CA VAL A 71 -7.05 -2.31 3.26
C VAL A 71 -7.67 -2.73 4.58
N SER A 72 -7.44 -1.95 5.62
CA SER A 72 -7.98 -2.20 6.95
C SER A 72 -8.71 -0.96 7.48
N SER A 73 -9.84 -1.17 8.14
CA SER A 73 -10.51 -0.12 8.91
C SER A 73 -9.88 0.11 10.29
N ASP A 74 -8.89 -0.70 10.67
CA ASP A 74 -8.13 -0.50 11.90
C ASP A 74 -6.96 0.48 11.64
N ALA A 75 -6.83 1.49 12.50
CA ALA A 75 -5.73 2.46 12.40
C ALA A 75 -4.38 1.85 12.82
N ALA A 76 -4.36 1.01 13.84
CA ALA A 76 -3.15 0.40 14.39
C ALA A 76 -3.28 -1.09 14.70
N ALA A 77 -4.45 -1.53 15.16
CA ALA A 77 -4.71 -2.94 15.47
C ALA A 77 -4.64 -3.80 14.20
N ASN A 78 -4.44 -5.09 14.37
CA ASN A 78 -4.41 -6.06 13.28
C ASN A 78 -5.54 -7.06 13.45
N THR A 79 -6.77 -6.61 13.23
CA THR A 79 -7.97 -7.43 13.32
C THR A 79 -8.30 -7.99 11.94
N ALA A 80 -8.27 -9.32 11.79
CA ALA A 80 -8.53 -9.96 10.51
C ALA A 80 -9.92 -9.61 9.94
N ALA A 81 -10.94 -9.53 10.81
CA ALA A 81 -12.30 -9.17 10.39
C ALA A 81 -12.42 -7.76 9.78
N ASN A 82 -11.45 -6.87 10.06
CA ASN A 82 -11.40 -5.49 9.59
C ASN A 82 -10.38 -5.28 8.45
N THR A 83 -9.73 -6.35 8.01
CA THR A 83 -8.61 -6.28 7.05
C THR A 83 -8.92 -7.15 5.84
N PHE A 84 -8.91 -6.54 4.66
CA PHE A 84 -9.30 -7.19 3.41
C PHE A 84 -8.15 -7.19 2.43
N LEU A 85 -7.93 -8.33 1.77
CA LEU A 85 -7.00 -8.41 0.65
C LEU A 85 -7.52 -7.51 -0.48
N TYR A 86 -6.67 -6.58 -0.90
CA TYR A 86 -6.99 -5.63 -1.96
C TYR A 86 -6.38 -6.05 -3.30
N GLU A 87 -5.09 -6.45 -3.31
CA GLU A 87 -4.38 -6.83 -4.52
C GLU A 87 -3.22 -7.79 -4.21
N GLU A 88 -2.91 -8.67 -5.16
CA GLU A 88 -1.74 -9.55 -5.15
C GLU A 88 -0.83 -9.23 -6.35
N ILE A 89 0.41 -8.93 -6.09
CA ILE A 89 1.41 -8.56 -7.08
C ILE A 89 2.46 -9.66 -7.17
N PRO A 90 2.62 -10.34 -8.32
CA PRO A 90 3.63 -11.37 -8.47
C PRO A 90 5.04 -10.78 -8.44
N VAL A 91 5.90 -11.40 -7.66
CA VAL A 91 7.34 -11.13 -7.63
C VAL A 91 8.03 -12.20 -8.45
N THR A 92 8.87 -11.80 -9.39
CA THR A 92 9.73 -12.71 -10.15
C THR A 92 11.11 -12.82 -9.52
N ALA A 93 11.77 -13.93 -9.74
CA ALA A 93 13.16 -14.10 -9.30
C ALA A 93 14.07 -13.09 -10.01
N ALA A 94 14.89 -12.40 -9.25
CA ALA A 94 15.90 -11.45 -9.75
C ALA A 94 17.12 -11.47 -8.82
N ALA A 95 18.30 -11.47 -9.42
CA ALA A 95 19.58 -11.35 -8.71
C ALA A 95 20.25 -10.04 -9.18
N PRO A 96 20.05 -8.94 -8.47
CA PRO A 96 20.58 -7.63 -8.89
C PRO A 96 22.11 -7.61 -8.84
N SER A 97 22.69 -6.89 -9.79
CA SER A 97 24.14 -6.69 -9.92
C SER A 97 24.40 -5.27 -10.46
N THR A 98 25.63 -4.97 -10.82
CA THR A 98 25.97 -3.70 -11.47
C THR A 98 25.30 -3.52 -12.85
N THR A 99 24.80 -4.61 -13.45
CA THR A 99 24.18 -4.62 -14.79
C THR A 99 22.74 -5.13 -14.79
N ILE A 100 22.27 -5.68 -13.68
CA ILE A 100 20.92 -6.23 -13.52
C ILE A 100 20.21 -5.43 -12.40
N SER A 101 19.09 -4.82 -12.74
CA SER A 101 18.27 -4.10 -11.74
C SER A 101 17.55 -5.05 -10.81
N ALA A 102 17.31 -4.59 -9.59
CA ALA A 102 16.42 -5.27 -8.65
C ALA A 102 14.99 -5.32 -9.20
N TRP A 103 14.21 -6.30 -8.74
CA TRP A 103 12.79 -6.37 -9.06
C TRP A 103 12.06 -5.12 -8.56
N ALA A 104 11.18 -4.58 -9.40
CA ALA A 104 10.36 -3.43 -9.06
C ALA A 104 9.00 -3.50 -9.77
N ALA A 105 7.97 -2.94 -9.15
CA ALA A 105 6.66 -2.74 -9.75
C ALA A 105 6.10 -1.36 -9.37
N SER A 106 5.33 -0.78 -10.29
CA SER A 106 4.62 0.47 -10.07
C SER A 106 3.13 0.26 -10.31
N LEU A 107 2.35 0.47 -9.26
CA LEU A 107 0.90 0.37 -9.27
C LEU A 107 0.32 1.78 -9.33
N GLN A 108 -0.42 2.08 -10.39
CA GLN A 108 -1.04 3.39 -10.61
C GLN A 108 -2.21 3.26 -11.59
N ALA A 109 -3.04 4.29 -11.70
CA ALA A 109 -4.25 4.27 -12.53
C ALA A 109 -3.99 3.90 -14.00
N VAL A 110 -2.83 4.22 -14.56
CA VAL A 110 -2.48 3.89 -15.96
C VAL A 110 -2.29 2.39 -16.16
N THR A 111 -1.71 1.69 -15.17
CA THR A 111 -1.42 0.25 -15.23
C THR A 111 -2.50 -0.60 -14.60
N TYR A 112 -3.22 -0.06 -13.62
CA TYR A 112 -4.26 -0.74 -12.84
C TYR A 112 -5.51 0.13 -12.74
N GLN A 113 -6.15 0.39 -13.87
CA GLN A 113 -7.30 1.33 -13.99
C GLN A 113 -8.46 1.03 -13.06
N THR A 114 -8.66 -0.23 -12.68
CA THR A 114 -9.74 -0.67 -11.80
C THR A 114 -9.40 -0.60 -10.32
N LEU A 115 -8.11 -0.47 -9.98
CA LEU A 115 -7.62 -0.51 -8.59
C LEU A 115 -7.21 0.88 -8.06
N PHE A 116 -6.87 1.80 -8.94
CA PHE A 116 -6.41 3.14 -8.56
C PHE A 116 -7.32 4.24 -9.12
N PRO A 117 -7.52 5.32 -8.37
CA PRO A 117 -6.95 5.60 -7.04
C PRO A 117 -7.57 4.73 -5.94
N ILE A 118 -6.79 4.38 -4.91
CA ILE A 118 -7.32 3.75 -3.70
C ILE A 118 -7.87 4.85 -2.79
N ILE A 119 -9.13 4.75 -2.43
CA ILE A 119 -9.76 5.69 -1.51
C ILE A 119 -9.82 5.03 -0.13
N LEU A 120 -9.15 5.63 0.83
CA LEU A 120 -9.19 5.23 2.23
C LEU A 120 -10.13 6.15 3.01
N GLY A 121 -11.08 5.56 3.72
CA GLY A 121 -11.92 6.27 4.67
C GLY A 121 -11.11 6.80 5.86
N PRO A 122 -11.71 7.67 6.69
CA PRO A 122 -11.06 8.21 7.89
C PRO A 122 -10.56 7.10 8.81
N GLY A 123 -9.28 7.18 9.22
CA GLY A 123 -8.64 6.21 10.10
C GLY A 123 -8.31 4.85 9.47
N CYS A 124 -8.67 4.62 8.21
CA CYS A 124 -8.30 3.39 7.50
C CYS A 124 -6.81 3.35 7.14
N THR A 125 -6.29 2.14 6.95
CA THR A 125 -4.88 1.92 6.60
C THR A 125 -4.72 1.11 5.33
N LEU A 126 -3.67 1.42 4.56
CA LEU A 126 -3.12 0.53 3.55
C LEU A 126 -1.99 -0.28 4.19
N ARG A 127 -2.07 -1.59 4.10
CA ARG A 127 -1.08 -2.51 4.66
C ARG A 127 -0.47 -3.36 3.57
N VAL A 128 0.73 -3.83 3.84
CA VAL A 128 1.48 -4.63 2.88
C VAL A 128 2.16 -5.81 3.56
N ALA A 129 2.17 -6.94 2.87
CA ALA A 129 2.84 -8.17 3.27
C ALA A 129 3.63 -8.75 2.09
N THR A 130 4.67 -9.49 2.38
CA THR A 130 5.43 -10.28 1.39
C THR A 130 5.32 -11.77 1.70
N ALA A 131 5.20 -12.60 0.67
CA ALA A 131 5.14 -14.06 0.84
C ALA A 131 6.47 -14.66 1.32
N ASN A 132 7.58 -14.08 0.88
CA ASN A 132 8.92 -14.52 1.22
C ASN A 132 9.59 -13.54 2.20
N ALA A 133 10.52 -14.03 3.02
CA ALA A 133 11.31 -13.20 3.94
C ALA A 133 12.41 -12.43 3.18
N GLU A 134 12.00 -11.69 2.17
CA GLU A 134 12.84 -10.84 1.31
C GLU A 134 12.49 -9.39 1.56
N SER A 135 13.46 -8.49 1.40
CA SER A 135 13.28 -7.08 1.76
C SER A 135 12.80 -6.25 0.56
N PHE A 136 11.67 -5.58 0.76
CA PHE A 136 11.09 -4.65 -0.20
C PHE A 136 10.86 -3.29 0.46
N VAL A 137 11.17 -2.22 -0.27
CA VAL A 137 10.70 -0.87 0.06
C VAL A 137 9.40 -0.61 -0.69
N VAL A 138 8.39 -0.25 0.05
CA VAL A 138 7.07 0.12 -0.46
C VAL A 138 6.89 1.61 -0.26
N THR A 139 6.76 2.35 -1.35
CA THR A 139 6.54 3.81 -1.33
C THR A 139 5.14 4.10 -1.83
N VAL A 140 4.37 4.80 -1.02
CA VAL A 140 2.99 5.19 -1.31
C VAL A 140 2.94 6.69 -1.54
N MET A 141 2.30 7.12 -2.61
CA MET A 141 2.12 8.51 -3.00
C MET A 141 0.63 8.83 -3.14
N GLY A 142 0.22 9.94 -2.56
CA GLY A 142 -1.18 10.36 -2.58
C GLY A 142 -1.37 11.65 -1.81
N GLY A 143 -2.52 11.78 -1.18
CA GLY A 143 -2.82 12.93 -0.34
C GLY A 143 -4.01 12.70 0.57
N ASP A 144 -4.13 13.55 1.57
CA ASP A 144 -5.19 13.53 2.56
C ASP A 144 -6.24 14.59 2.25
N TYR A 145 -7.50 14.30 2.59
CA TYR A 145 -8.64 15.21 2.45
C TYR A 145 -8.74 16.25 3.56
#